data_ecebfaa3874621c4a6cf7403c4fd15d1
#
_entry.id   ecebfaa3874621c4a6cf7403c4fd15d1
#
_cell.length_a   1.000
_cell.length_b   1.000
_cell.length_c   1.000
_cell.angle_alpha   90.00
_cell.angle_beta   90.00
_cell.angle_gamma   90.00
#
_symmetry.space_group_name_H-M   'P 1'
#
loop_
_entity.id
_entity.type
_entity.pdbx_description
1 polymer ?
#
loop_
_entity_poly.entity_id
_entity_poly.type
_entity_poly.pdbx_seq_one_letter_code
_entity_poly.pdbx_strand_id
1 'polypeptide(L)'
;MTRSARLFILLGVVLALIGGGAYAAVRVAQTRVDEAIPQVDLFGPSDSPEPSAPPSPSPSPTPPAGADITGPLNFLIVGIDTREAQKGSPPHGDVVMILHVDKTLSNAYLTSLPRDLLVDIPAFKPSRYGGGRSKLTHAMTFGGRVPGKSGTWNIAQGFQLMAKAVSGYTGIKRFDAGAVITFRGYTKLIDALGGVDLYVDQKVVSIHRRPDGVHRAVCRGCEHGYSGPRMTYNVGTRHLTGWQALDYARQRYTTGGEYTRQRHHRQLMKAMLTKALSRDVLTDPAKFDGIVAALGATLTFDGRGRKPTEFLYALRNIRPANLTLTGLPGGGVFTGGGYQGERLDAVQKTYFAALRADTLAAWTKSHPKLVNTR
;
A
#
# COMPACT_ATOMS: atom_id res chain seq x y z
N MET A 1 -0.41 1.28 35.30
CA MET A 1 -0.02 1.93 34.02
C MET A 1 -0.65 1.15 32.87
N THR A 2 -1.59 1.76 32.19
CA THR A 2 -2.45 1.13 31.18
C THR A 2 -1.68 0.75 29.92
N ARG A 3 -2.03 -0.39 29.31
CA ARG A 3 -1.44 -0.94 28.08
C ARG A 3 -1.45 0.04 26.88
N SER A 4 -2.29 1.06 26.91
CA SER A 4 -2.39 2.12 25.92
C SER A 4 -1.19 3.07 25.85
N ALA A 5 -0.47 3.30 26.96
CA ALA A 5 0.72 4.16 26.97
C ALA A 5 1.93 3.57 26.24
N ARG A 6 1.96 2.25 26.02
CA ARG A 6 3.11 1.53 25.43
C ARG A 6 3.08 1.42 23.90
N LEU A 7 1.94 1.79 23.31
CA LEU A 7 1.74 1.70 21.88
C LEU A 7 2.18 2.94 21.11
N PHE A 8 2.45 4.02 21.87
CA PHE A 8 3.06 5.23 21.34
C PHE A 8 4.49 5.05 20.85
N ILE A 9 5.00 3.83 20.90
CA ILE A 9 6.43 3.64 20.89
C ILE A 9 6.98 3.25 19.53
N LEU A 10 6.28 2.85 18.50
CA LEU A 10 6.89 2.69 17.18
C LEU A 10 6.30 3.57 16.09
N LEU A 11 5.17 4.05 16.36
CA LEU A 11 4.72 5.33 15.88
C LEU A 11 4.92 6.39 16.95
N GLY A 12 5.25 5.99 18.13
CA GLY A 12 5.34 6.80 19.29
C GLY A 12 6.43 6.44 20.29
N VAL A 13 7.35 5.50 20.04
CA VAL A 13 8.66 5.43 20.76
C VAL A 13 9.42 6.68 20.58
N VAL A 14 9.08 7.31 19.59
CA VAL A 14 9.41 8.65 19.40
C VAL A 14 8.68 9.59 20.35
N LEU A 15 7.58 9.23 21.01
CA LEU A 15 6.75 10.24 21.68
C LEU A 15 6.51 10.09 23.19
N ALA A 16 7.04 9.13 23.90
CA ALA A 16 6.73 9.01 25.33
C ALA A 16 7.77 8.28 26.19
N LEU A 17 8.94 8.85 26.37
CA LEU A 17 9.75 8.63 27.57
C LEU A 17 10.33 9.94 28.11
N ILE A 18 9.56 10.52 29.07
CA ILE A 18 10.00 11.21 30.29
C ILE A 18 11.04 12.34 30.15
N GLY A 19 10.59 13.59 30.36
CA GLY A 19 11.44 14.73 30.82
C GLY A 19 12.58 15.13 29.87
N GLY A 20 12.53 16.34 29.31
CA GLY A 20 13.64 17.05 28.62
C GLY A 20 14.50 16.28 27.60
N GLY A 21 15.10 15.16 27.96
CA GLY A 21 15.94 14.34 27.08
C GLY A 21 15.13 13.50 26.06
N ALA A 22 13.92 13.11 26.39
CA ALA A 22 13.08 12.33 25.53
C ALA A 22 12.48 13.16 24.37
N TYR A 23 12.20 14.43 24.56
CA TYR A 23 11.73 15.32 23.49
C TYR A 23 12.76 15.43 22.36
N ALA A 24 14.05 15.54 22.72
CA ALA A 24 15.13 15.60 21.73
C ALA A 24 15.27 14.27 20.94
N ALA A 25 15.20 13.13 21.64
CA ALA A 25 15.26 11.80 21.01
C ALA A 25 14.08 11.58 20.04
N VAL A 26 12.89 12.03 20.42
CA VAL A 26 11.69 12.04 19.60
C VAL A 26 11.87 12.86 18.33
N ARG A 27 12.35 14.07 18.46
CA ARG A 27 12.60 14.96 17.32
C ARG A 27 13.64 14.38 16.37
N VAL A 28 14.72 13.81 16.88
CA VAL A 28 15.76 13.16 16.08
C VAL A 28 15.18 11.97 15.28
N ALA A 29 14.37 11.14 15.91
CA ALA A 29 13.77 10.01 15.19
C ALA A 29 12.72 10.46 14.16
N GLN A 30 11.92 11.50 14.43
CA GLN A 30 11.02 12.11 13.44
C GLN A 30 11.80 12.62 12.23
N THR A 31 12.85 13.39 12.47
CA THR A 31 13.71 13.92 11.40
C THR A 31 14.30 12.80 10.55
N ARG A 32 14.80 11.72 11.18
CA ARG A 32 15.33 10.55 10.44
C ARG A 32 14.29 9.89 9.55
N VAL A 33 13.04 9.73 10.01
CA VAL A 33 11.96 9.15 9.20
C VAL A 33 11.61 10.08 8.03
N ASP A 34 11.46 11.37 8.29
CA ASP A 34 11.09 12.34 7.26
C ASP A 34 12.18 12.53 6.21
N GLU A 35 13.46 12.47 6.60
CA GLU A 35 14.60 12.54 5.69
C GLU A 35 14.82 11.22 4.92
N ALA A 36 14.55 10.09 5.55
CA ALA A 36 14.74 8.79 4.93
C ALA A 36 13.72 8.49 3.82
N ILE A 37 12.47 8.92 3.99
CA ILE A 37 11.39 8.63 3.02
C ILE A 37 11.37 9.69 1.93
N PRO A 38 11.71 9.38 0.65
CA PRO A 38 11.64 10.32 -0.45
C PRO A 38 10.24 10.88 -0.63
N GLN A 39 10.10 12.19 -0.52
CA GLN A 39 8.88 12.92 -0.80
C GLN A 39 8.93 13.45 -2.23
N VAL A 40 7.95 13.06 -3.03
CA VAL A 40 7.86 13.41 -4.45
C VAL A 40 6.42 13.77 -4.75
N ASP A 41 6.20 14.84 -5.51
CA ASP A 41 4.86 15.18 -5.98
C ASP A 41 4.29 14.05 -6.87
N LEU A 42 3.46 13.22 -6.26
CA LEU A 42 2.77 12.10 -6.90
C LEU A 42 1.41 12.51 -7.47
N PHE A 43 0.87 13.66 -7.10
CA PHE A 43 -0.45 14.11 -7.54
C PHE A 43 -0.40 15.24 -8.58
N GLY A 44 0.74 15.92 -8.71
CA GLY A 44 0.94 17.03 -9.64
C GLY A 44 0.54 18.40 -9.07
N PRO A 45 1.03 19.49 -9.71
CA PRO A 45 0.95 20.83 -9.16
C PRO A 45 -0.46 21.43 -9.03
N SER A 46 -1.47 20.84 -9.66
CA SER A 46 -2.83 21.41 -9.67
C SER A 46 -3.71 21.05 -8.47
N ASP A 47 -3.25 20.18 -7.58
CA ASP A 47 -4.05 19.64 -6.49
C ASP A 47 -3.44 19.88 -5.09
N SER A 48 -2.36 20.63 -4.98
CA SER A 48 -1.80 21.03 -3.67
C SER A 48 -2.54 22.25 -3.13
N PRO A 49 -3.03 22.20 -1.89
CA PRO A 49 -3.49 23.42 -1.23
C PRO A 49 -2.27 24.35 -1.03
N GLU A 50 -2.45 25.62 -1.34
CA GLU A 50 -1.47 26.65 -0.98
C GLU A 50 -1.21 26.59 0.53
N PRO A 51 0.04 26.62 0.99
CA PRO A 51 0.33 26.59 2.42
C PRO A 51 -0.33 27.80 3.07
N SER A 52 -1.23 27.56 4.01
CA SER A 52 -1.85 28.61 4.82
C SER A 52 -0.75 29.40 5.52
N ALA A 53 -0.85 30.72 5.48
CA ALA A 53 0.10 31.63 6.13
C ALA A 53 0.34 31.26 7.59
N PRO A 54 1.58 31.40 8.12
CA PRO A 54 1.89 31.04 9.49
C PRO A 54 1.07 31.88 10.48
N PRO A 55 0.48 31.28 11.52
CA PRO A 55 -0.16 32.03 12.59
C PRO A 55 0.88 32.84 13.36
N SER A 56 0.50 34.04 13.74
CA SER A 56 1.26 34.93 14.61
C SER A 56 1.60 34.25 15.94
N PRO A 57 2.81 34.44 16.50
CA PRO A 57 3.25 33.67 17.67
C PRO A 57 2.52 34.14 18.93
N SER A 58 1.70 33.23 19.49
CA SER A 58 1.24 33.33 20.87
C SER A 58 1.95 32.22 21.68
N PRO A 59 2.37 32.45 22.92
CA PRO A 59 3.15 31.48 23.70
C PRO A 59 2.24 30.39 24.32
N SER A 60 1.67 29.56 23.49
CA SER A 60 1.07 28.27 23.89
C SER A 60 2.01 27.13 23.48
N PRO A 61 2.07 26.00 24.21
CA PRO A 61 2.89 24.88 23.80
C PRO A 61 2.47 24.45 22.39
N THR A 62 3.40 24.50 21.45
CA THR A 62 3.15 24.14 20.04
C THR A 62 2.61 22.71 19.99
N PRO A 63 1.41 22.49 19.43
CA PRO A 63 0.86 21.14 19.28
C PRO A 63 1.82 20.23 18.52
N PRO A 64 1.82 18.90 18.77
CA PRO A 64 2.63 17.97 17.99
C PRO A 64 2.30 18.08 16.50
N ALA A 65 3.33 17.97 15.64
CA ALA A 65 3.16 17.98 14.20
C ALA A 65 2.18 16.86 13.78
N GLY A 66 1.15 17.20 12.99
CA GLY A 66 0.06 16.31 12.59
C GLY A 66 -1.14 16.29 13.55
N ALA A 67 -1.14 17.06 14.64
CA ALA A 67 -2.28 17.20 15.53
C ALA A 67 -3.49 17.91 14.87
N ASP A 68 -3.23 18.67 13.85
CA ASP A 68 -4.21 19.40 13.04
C ASP A 68 -4.77 18.58 11.86
N ILE A 69 -4.26 17.35 11.64
CA ILE A 69 -4.83 16.44 10.65
C ILE A 69 -6.15 15.89 11.16
N THR A 70 -7.19 16.11 10.39
CA THR A 70 -8.56 15.61 10.66
C THR A 70 -8.97 14.59 9.60
N GLY A 71 -9.82 13.63 9.99
CA GLY A 71 -10.43 12.69 9.05
C GLY A 71 -11.74 13.21 8.43
N PRO A 72 -12.33 12.45 7.48
CA PRO A 72 -11.80 11.19 6.99
C PRO A 72 -10.60 11.38 6.04
N LEU A 73 -9.71 10.38 5.98
CA LEU A 73 -8.54 10.39 5.11
C LEU A 73 -8.58 9.24 4.11
N ASN A 74 -8.15 9.51 2.88
CA ASN A 74 -8.02 8.51 1.83
C ASN A 74 -6.58 8.46 1.33
N PHE A 75 -5.97 7.28 1.39
CA PHE A 75 -4.62 7.02 0.89
C PHE A 75 -4.68 6.11 -0.33
N LEU A 76 -3.93 6.44 -1.38
CA LEU A 76 -3.72 5.55 -2.51
C LEU A 76 -2.34 4.90 -2.41
N ILE A 77 -2.31 3.57 -2.38
CA ILE A 77 -1.09 2.78 -2.27
C ILE A 77 -0.94 1.96 -3.56
N VAL A 78 0.19 2.14 -4.26
CA VAL A 78 0.49 1.42 -5.50
C VAL A 78 1.77 0.63 -5.34
N GLY A 79 1.67 -0.69 -5.53
CA GLY A 79 2.82 -1.58 -5.61
C GLY A 79 3.24 -1.79 -7.06
N ILE A 80 4.52 -1.59 -7.36
CA ILE A 80 5.08 -1.75 -8.70
C ILE A 80 6.15 -2.84 -8.73
N ASP A 81 6.15 -3.66 -9.79
CA ASP A 81 7.22 -4.63 -10.07
C ASP A 81 8.28 -3.97 -10.97
N THR A 82 9.27 -3.36 -10.35
CA THR A 82 10.45 -2.86 -11.07
C THR A 82 11.58 -3.88 -10.94
N ARG A 83 11.91 -4.56 -12.03
CA ARG A 83 12.99 -5.55 -12.05
C ARG A 83 14.28 -4.89 -12.54
N GLU A 84 15.34 -4.93 -11.73
CA GLU A 84 16.65 -4.44 -12.14
C GLU A 84 17.19 -5.15 -13.41
N ALA A 85 16.85 -6.43 -13.55
CA ALA A 85 17.23 -7.22 -14.74
C ALA A 85 16.49 -6.79 -16.03
N GLN A 86 15.48 -5.93 -15.92
CA GLN A 86 14.67 -5.44 -17.04
C GLN A 86 14.66 -3.90 -17.04
N LYS A 87 15.85 -3.30 -16.98
CA LYS A 87 15.99 -1.84 -17.13
C LYS A 87 15.29 -1.39 -18.41
N GLY A 88 14.43 -0.37 -18.27
CA GLY A 88 13.62 0.13 -19.39
C GLY A 88 12.24 -0.54 -19.57
N SER A 89 11.93 -1.59 -18.81
CA SER A 89 10.58 -2.15 -18.82
C SER A 89 9.54 -1.17 -18.24
N PRO A 90 8.34 -1.12 -18.83
CA PRO A 90 7.29 -0.23 -18.35
C PRO A 90 6.87 -0.57 -16.91
N PRO A 91 6.66 0.44 -16.06
CA PRO A 91 6.11 0.22 -14.72
C PRO A 91 4.65 -0.20 -14.83
N HIS A 92 4.26 -1.22 -14.05
CA HIS A 92 2.89 -1.68 -13.91
C HIS A 92 2.45 -1.53 -12.46
N GLY A 93 1.24 -1.01 -12.25
CA GLY A 93 0.60 -0.99 -10.94
C GLY A 93 0.03 -2.38 -10.62
N ASP A 94 0.85 -3.26 -10.06
CA ASP A 94 0.47 -4.66 -9.79
C ASP A 94 -0.35 -4.84 -8.53
N VAL A 95 -0.26 -3.88 -7.63
CA VAL A 95 -1.07 -3.77 -6.41
C VAL A 95 -1.64 -2.36 -6.38
N VAL A 96 -2.96 -2.24 -6.28
CA VAL A 96 -3.65 -0.95 -6.09
C VAL A 96 -4.57 -1.10 -4.89
N MET A 97 -4.30 -0.31 -3.86
CA MET A 97 -5.06 -0.33 -2.61
C MET A 97 -5.52 1.08 -2.23
N ILE A 98 -6.69 1.13 -1.64
CA ILE A 98 -7.23 2.32 -1.00
C ILE A 98 -7.33 2.04 0.50
N LEU A 99 -6.66 2.86 1.29
CA LEU A 99 -6.82 2.90 2.73
C LEU A 99 -7.69 4.11 3.07
N HIS A 100 -8.88 3.84 3.57
CA HIS A 100 -9.77 4.85 4.12
C HIS A 100 -9.67 4.83 5.64
N VAL A 101 -9.48 5.99 6.24
CA VAL A 101 -9.48 6.18 7.69
C VAL A 101 -10.66 7.07 8.03
N ASP A 102 -11.48 6.64 8.99
CA ASP A 102 -12.69 7.35 9.37
C ASP A 102 -12.40 8.74 9.98
N LYS A 103 -13.42 9.57 10.09
CA LYS A 103 -13.31 10.92 10.66
C LYS A 103 -12.77 10.96 12.08
N THR A 104 -12.90 9.85 12.82
CA THR A 104 -12.38 9.75 14.21
C THR A 104 -10.91 9.39 14.27
N LEU A 105 -10.27 9.05 13.14
CA LEU A 105 -8.91 8.54 13.02
C LEU A 105 -8.66 7.30 13.89
N SER A 106 -9.71 6.51 14.13
CA SER A 106 -9.67 5.33 15.02
C SER A 106 -9.90 4.02 14.29
N ASN A 107 -10.59 4.04 13.14
CA ASN A 107 -10.84 2.86 12.32
C ASN A 107 -10.31 3.07 10.91
N ALA A 108 -9.78 2.01 10.34
CA ALA A 108 -9.26 2.01 8.98
C ALA A 108 -9.84 0.85 8.17
N TYR A 109 -10.02 1.09 6.87
CA TYR A 109 -10.61 0.15 5.92
C TYR A 109 -9.67 0.04 4.71
N LEU A 110 -9.10 -1.14 4.52
CA LEU A 110 -8.19 -1.41 3.41
C LEU A 110 -8.90 -2.26 2.35
N THR A 111 -9.04 -1.72 1.15
CA THR A 111 -9.55 -2.45 0.00
C THR A 111 -8.55 -2.47 -1.15
N SER A 112 -8.60 -3.52 -1.97
CA SER A 112 -7.79 -3.64 -3.18
C SER A 112 -8.66 -3.54 -4.41
N LEU A 113 -8.13 -2.92 -5.47
CA LEU A 113 -8.67 -2.97 -6.80
C LEU A 113 -7.93 -4.01 -7.64
N PRO A 114 -8.61 -4.81 -8.48
CA PRO A 114 -7.93 -5.68 -9.42
C PRO A 114 -7.00 -4.88 -10.34
N ARG A 115 -5.77 -5.31 -10.50
CA ARG A 115 -4.85 -4.62 -11.42
C ARG A 115 -5.35 -4.64 -12.87
N ASP A 116 -6.06 -5.70 -13.23
CA ASP A 116 -6.65 -5.88 -14.56
C ASP A 116 -8.10 -5.34 -14.65
N LEU A 117 -8.56 -4.56 -13.65
CA LEU A 117 -9.86 -3.89 -13.65
C LEU A 117 -9.99 -3.00 -14.89
N LEU A 118 -11.06 -3.20 -15.67
CA LEU A 118 -11.35 -2.36 -16.82
C LEU A 118 -11.92 -1.01 -16.35
N VAL A 119 -11.16 0.05 -16.63
CA VAL A 119 -11.49 1.42 -16.25
C VAL A 119 -11.30 2.38 -17.44
N ASP A 120 -11.97 3.50 -17.40
CA ASP A 120 -11.71 4.60 -18.29
C ASP A 120 -10.53 5.40 -17.73
N ILE A 121 -9.40 5.36 -18.46
CA ILE A 121 -8.19 6.09 -18.10
C ILE A 121 -8.24 7.42 -18.85
N PRO A 122 -8.25 8.58 -18.16
CA PRO A 122 -8.38 9.87 -18.81
C PRO A 122 -7.16 10.23 -19.65
N ALA A 123 -7.33 11.15 -20.61
CA ALA A 123 -6.21 11.73 -21.33
C ALA A 123 -5.21 12.40 -20.39
N PHE A 124 -3.92 12.29 -20.70
CA PHE A 124 -2.85 12.77 -19.84
C PHE A 124 -1.75 13.46 -20.67
N LYS A 125 -1.77 14.79 -20.68
CA LYS A 125 -0.89 15.63 -21.49
C LYS A 125 0.60 15.36 -21.23
N PRO A 126 1.10 15.21 -19.97
CA PRO A 126 2.53 15.03 -19.71
C PRO A 126 3.15 13.84 -20.44
N SER A 127 2.42 12.73 -20.59
CA SER A 127 2.88 11.54 -21.33
C SER A 127 2.34 11.46 -22.77
N ARG A 128 1.59 12.48 -23.22
CA ARG A 128 0.87 12.48 -24.50
C ARG A 128 -0.09 11.31 -24.68
N TYR A 129 -0.67 10.80 -23.58
CA TYR A 129 -1.68 9.77 -23.64
C TYR A 129 -3.06 10.37 -23.95
N GLY A 130 -3.73 9.85 -24.98
CA GLY A 130 -5.02 10.38 -25.47
C GLY A 130 -6.26 9.94 -24.68
N GLY A 131 -6.09 9.06 -23.68
CA GLY A 131 -7.21 8.48 -22.92
C GLY A 131 -7.78 7.22 -23.58
N GLY A 132 -8.62 6.50 -22.83
CA GLY A 132 -9.34 5.33 -23.34
C GLY A 132 -9.58 4.27 -22.25
N ARG A 133 -10.42 3.26 -22.60
CA ARG A 133 -10.71 2.14 -21.71
C ARG A 133 -9.58 1.11 -21.73
N SER A 134 -9.05 0.77 -20.57
CA SER A 134 -7.97 -0.20 -20.43
C SER A 134 -7.92 -0.80 -19.04
N LYS A 135 -6.99 -1.75 -18.82
CA LYS A 135 -6.70 -2.31 -17.50
C LYS A 135 -6.08 -1.24 -16.60
N LEU A 136 -6.50 -1.19 -15.35
CA LEU A 136 -6.05 -0.20 -14.36
C LEU A 136 -4.51 -0.14 -14.25
N THR A 137 -3.85 -1.32 -14.28
CA THR A 137 -2.37 -1.41 -14.22
C THR A 137 -1.68 -0.58 -15.30
N HIS A 138 -2.31 -0.41 -16.47
CA HIS A 138 -1.75 0.34 -17.58
C HIS A 138 -1.70 1.85 -17.33
N ALA A 139 -2.46 2.37 -16.36
CA ALA A 139 -2.39 3.79 -16.01
C ALA A 139 -0.97 4.20 -15.58
N MET A 140 -0.28 3.32 -14.81
CA MET A 140 1.14 3.55 -14.46
C MET A 140 2.03 3.63 -15.70
N THR A 141 1.85 2.72 -16.63
CA THR A 141 2.63 2.66 -17.87
C THR A 141 2.33 3.87 -18.75
N PHE A 142 1.04 4.14 -19.03
CA PHE A 142 0.64 5.23 -19.92
C PHE A 142 1.02 6.60 -19.37
N GLY A 143 0.82 6.81 -18.06
CA GLY A 143 1.20 8.06 -17.39
C GLY A 143 2.71 8.24 -17.28
N GLY A 144 3.43 7.15 -17.05
CA GLY A 144 4.88 7.18 -16.83
C GLY A 144 5.73 7.35 -18.07
N ARG A 145 5.17 7.32 -19.28
CA ARG A 145 5.92 7.55 -20.52
C ARG A 145 6.56 8.93 -20.55
N VAL A 146 7.84 8.98 -20.89
CA VAL A 146 8.56 10.22 -21.15
C VAL A 146 8.62 10.42 -22.67
N PRO A 147 7.91 11.42 -23.23
CA PRO A 147 7.91 11.66 -24.68
C PRO A 147 9.32 11.88 -25.22
N GLY A 148 9.66 11.19 -26.31
CA GLY A 148 10.97 11.29 -26.96
C GLY A 148 12.10 10.47 -26.28
N LYS A 149 11.82 9.76 -25.16
CA LYS A 149 12.79 8.94 -24.45
C LYS A 149 12.29 7.51 -24.28
N SER A 150 12.59 6.63 -25.24
CA SER A 150 12.24 5.20 -25.16
C SER A 150 12.93 4.55 -23.94
N GLY A 151 12.21 3.66 -23.25
CA GLY A 151 12.73 2.96 -22.07
C GLY A 151 12.95 3.81 -20.82
N THR A 152 12.54 5.10 -20.85
CA THR A 152 12.59 6.00 -19.68
C THR A 152 11.18 6.20 -19.13
N TRP A 153 11.06 6.08 -17.81
CA TRP A 153 9.77 6.13 -17.14
C TRP A 153 9.77 7.13 -15.98
N ASN A 154 8.72 7.92 -15.88
CA ASN A 154 8.45 8.81 -14.75
C ASN A 154 7.40 8.19 -13.84
N ILE A 155 7.83 7.64 -12.71
CA ILE A 155 6.96 6.95 -11.76
C ILE A 155 5.93 7.89 -11.15
N ALA A 156 6.30 9.14 -10.85
CA ALA A 156 5.36 10.13 -10.31
C ALA A 156 4.23 10.44 -11.30
N GLN A 157 4.55 10.69 -12.58
CA GLN A 157 3.52 10.88 -13.61
C GLN A 157 2.66 9.64 -13.82
N GLY A 158 3.26 8.43 -13.72
CA GLY A 158 2.51 7.17 -13.75
C GLY A 158 1.49 7.11 -12.61
N PHE A 159 1.91 7.47 -11.40
CA PHE A 159 1.02 7.51 -10.24
C PHE A 159 -0.07 8.58 -10.40
N GLN A 160 0.23 9.77 -10.93
CA GLN A 160 -0.78 10.81 -11.22
C GLN A 160 -1.92 10.27 -12.08
N LEU A 161 -1.59 9.59 -13.18
CA LEU A 161 -2.60 9.01 -14.07
C LEU A 161 -3.34 7.85 -13.39
N MET A 162 -2.65 7.02 -12.60
CA MET A 162 -3.27 5.99 -11.77
C MET A 162 -4.28 6.59 -10.79
N ALA A 163 -3.89 7.63 -10.06
CA ALA A 163 -4.78 8.32 -9.11
C ALA A 163 -6.02 8.91 -9.81
N LYS A 164 -5.85 9.52 -10.99
CA LYS A 164 -6.97 10.02 -11.79
C LYS A 164 -7.92 8.89 -12.25
N ALA A 165 -7.39 7.76 -12.71
CA ALA A 165 -8.18 6.60 -13.11
C ALA A 165 -8.94 5.99 -11.93
N VAL A 166 -8.28 5.85 -10.77
CA VAL A 166 -8.92 5.37 -9.53
C VAL A 166 -9.99 6.34 -9.05
N SER A 167 -9.72 7.65 -9.06
CA SER A 167 -10.72 8.69 -8.73
C SER A 167 -11.93 8.61 -9.64
N GLY A 168 -11.73 8.49 -10.95
CA GLY A 168 -12.82 8.37 -11.92
C GLY A 168 -13.69 7.14 -11.69
N TYR A 169 -13.07 6.00 -11.34
CA TYR A 169 -13.79 4.76 -11.10
C TYR A 169 -14.55 4.73 -9.76
N THR A 170 -13.91 5.24 -8.69
CA THR A 170 -14.44 5.16 -7.31
C THR A 170 -15.27 6.37 -6.91
N GLY A 171 -15.13 7.48 -7.63
CA GLY A 171 -15.72 8.77 -7.28
C GLY A 171 -15.04 9.47 -6.10
N ILE A 172 -13.92 8.95 -5.60
CA ILE A 172 -13.10 9.63 -4.58
C ILE A 172 -12.52 10.90 -5.21
N LYS A 173 -12.91 12.06 -4.69
CA LYS A 173 -12.51 13.36 -5.24
C LYS A 173 -11.02 13.66 -5.01
N ARG A 174 -10.49 13.26 -3.85
CA ARG A 174 -9.14 13.55 -3.40
C ARG A 174 -8.58 12.39 -2.59
N PHE A 175 -7.32 12.10 -2.82
CA PHE A 175 -6.48 11.33 -1.91
C PHE A 175 -5.63 12.28 -1.07
N ASP A 176 -5.57 12.05 0.23
CA ASP A 176 -4.86 12.91 1.19
C ASP A 176 -3.38 12.57 1.23
N ALA A 177 -3.03 11.33 0.90
CA ALA A 177 -1.65 10.94 0.62
C ALA A 177 -1.58 9.82 -0.41
N GLY A 178 -0.40 9.71 -1.03
CA GLY A 178 -0.04 8.69 -2.00
C GLY A 178 1.25 7.97 -1.63
N ALA A 179 1.33 6.69 -1.96
CA ALA A 179 2.51 5.89 -1.73
C ALA A 179 2.79 4.95 -2.90
N VAL A 180 4.04 4.92 -3.35
CA VAL A 180 4.52 3.91 -4.30
C VAL A 180 5.57 3.06 -3.62
N ILE A 181 5.39 1.73 -3.65
CA ILE A 181 6.35 0.78 -3.09
C ILE A 181 6.80 -0.22 -4.17
N THR A 182 8.10 -0.48 -4.25
CA THR A 182 8.62 -1.50 -5.14
C THR A 182 8.54 -2.88 -4.49
N PHE A 183 8.39 -3.95 -5.26
CA PHE A 183 8.37 -5.32 -4.72
C PHE A 183 9.66 -5.69 -4.01
N ARG A 184 10.81 -5.21 -4.50
CA ARG A 184 12.09 -5.37 -3.80
C ARG A 184 12.08 -4.67 -2.44
N GLY A 185 11.47 -3.47 -2.41
CA GLY A 185 11.30 -2.72 -1.19
C GLY A 185 10.44 -3.44 -0.17
N TYR A 186 9.40 -4.03 -0.64
CA TYR A 186 8.49 -4.81 0.19
C TYR A 186 9.21 -5.98 0.88
N THR A 187 10.04 -6.71 0.12
CA THR A 187 10.88 -7.78 0.66
C THR A 187 11.83 -7.26 1.74
N LYS A 188 12.58 -6.19 1.44
CA LYS A 188 13.52 -5.58 2.41
C LYS A 188 12.83 -5.10 3.69
N LEU A 189 11.65 -4.50 3.55
CA LEU A 189 10.89 -4.02 4.71
C LEU A 189 10.45 -5.19 5.61
N ILE A 190 9.95 -6.28 5.02
CA ILE A 190 9.58 -7.48 5.77
C ILE A 190 10.81 -8.11 6.47
N ASP A 191 11.94 -8.17 5.78
CA ASP A 191 13.19 -8.68 6.36
C ASP A 191 13.68 -7.79 7.52
N ALA A 192 13.59 -6.46 7.38
CA ALA A 192 13.91 -5.51 8.45
C ALA A 192 12.98 -5.65 9.68
N LEU A 193 11.72 -6.03 9.46
CA LEU A 193 10.78 -6.39 10.52
C LEU A 193 11.12 -7.73 11.20
N GLY A 194 12.07 -8.50 10.65
CA GLY A 194 12.40 -9.86 11.11
C GLY A 194 11.40 -10.90 10.62
N GLY A 195 10.76 -10.69 9.48
CA GLY A 195 9.68 -11.52 8.95
C GLY A 195 8.31 -11.13 9.48
N VAL A 196 7.28 -11.82 8.97
CA VAL A 196 5.88 -11.61 9.38
C VAL A 196 5.18 -12.95 9.65
N ASP A 197 4.33 -12.97 10.67
CA ASP A 197 3.44 -14.10 10.92
C ASP A 197 2.13 -13.88 10.16
N LEU A 198 1.84 -14.80 9.24
CA LEU A 198 0.68 -14.73 8.36
C LEU A 198 -0.10 -16.05 8.38
N TYR A 199 -1.41 -15.96 8.42
CA TYR A 199 -2.27 -17.13 8.28
C TYR A 199 -2.45 -17.46 6.80
N VAL A 200 -1.87 -18.56 6.37
CA VAL A 200 -2.07 -19.14 5.04
C VAL A 200 -3.44 -19.80 5.02
N ASP A 201 -4.38 -19.25 4.28
CA ASP A 201 -5.79 -19.64 4.30
C ASP A 201 -6.13 -20.80 3.36
N GLN A 202 -5.26 -21.09 2.40
CA GLN A 202 -5.30 -22.24 1.51
C GLN A 202 -3.90 -22.69 1.11
N LYS A 203 -3.73 -23.93 0.72
CA LYS A 203 -2.45 -24.40 0.17
C LYS A 203 -2.10 -23.62 -1.09
N VAL A 204 -0.93 -23.00 -1.09
CA VAL A 204 -0.40 -22.22 -2.23
C VAL A 204 0.90 -22.86 -2.71
N VAL A 205 0.99 -23.12 -4.00
CA VAL A 205 2.18 -23.65 -4.65
C VAL A 205 2.78 -22.59 -5.54
N SER A 206 4.01 -22.21 -5.28
CA SER A 206 4.71 -21.20 -6.08
C SER A 206 4.99 -21.70 -7.49
N ILE A 207 4.73 -20.85 -8.47
CA ILE A 207 5.16 -21.08 -9.84
C ILE A 207 6.58 -20.54 -10.11
N HIS A 208 7.09 -19.64 -9.26
CA HIS A 208 8.34 -18.92 -9.52
C HIS A 208 9.52 -19.36 -8.65
N ARG A 209 9.26 -19.89 -7.45
CA ARG A 209 10.30 -20.14 -6.44
C ARG A 209 10.44 -21.61 -6.08
N ARG A 210 11.68 -22.02 -5.86
CA ARG A 210 12.07 -23.29 -5.24
C ARG A 210 12.01 -23.14 -3.71
N PRO A 211 12.02 -24.26 -2.95
CA PRO A 211 12.05 -24.23 -1.48
C PRO A 211 13.26 -23.47 -0.89
N ASP A 212 14.38 -23.44 -1.59
CA ASP A 212 15.58 -22.70 -1.23
C ASP A 212 15.53 -21.19 -1.57
N GLY A 213 14.40 -20.71 -2.11
CA GLY A 213 14.20 -19.32 -2.48
C GLY A 213 14.78 -18.93 -3.86
N VAL A 214 15.48 -19.83 -4.54
CA VAL A 214 16.00 -19.59 -5.89
C VAL A 214 14.85 -19.58 -6.91
N HIS A 215 14.97 -18.80 -7.97
CA HIS A 215 14.01 -18.84 -9.08
C HIS A 215 14.02 -20.21 -9.75
N ARG A 216 12.85 -20.72 -10.08
CA ARG A 216 12.71 -21.91 -10.91
C ARG A 216 13.22 -21.62 -12.31
N ALA A 217 13.79 -22.63 -12.96
CA ALA A 217 14.29 -22.51 -14.31
C ALA A 217 13.14 -22.27 -15.30
N VAL A 218 13.33 -21.32 -16.22
CA VAL A 218 12.41 -21.07 -17.33
C VAL A 218 12.42 -22.30 -18.25
N CYS A 219 11.22 -22.79 -18.61
CA CYS A 219 11.06 -23.97 -19.44
C CYS A 219 9.91 -23.76 -20.44
N ARG A 220 10.22 -23.69 -21.74
CA ARG A 220 9.19 -23.64 -22.78
C ARG A 220 8.41 -24.98 -22.79
N GLY A 221 7.08 -24.90 -22.78
CA GLY A 221 6.20 -26.08 -22.80
C GLY A 221 5.94 -26.72 -21.43
N CYS A 222 6.64 -26.30 -20.38
CA CYS A 222 6.32 -26.73 -19.02
C CYS A 222 5.10 -25.97 -18.47
N GLU A 223 4.45 -26.57 -17.49
CA GLU A 223 3.34 -25.94 -16.76
C GLU A 223 3.76 -24.56 -16.22
N HIS A 224 3.00 -23.53 -16.55
CA HIS A 224 3.27 -22.12 -16.25
C HIS A 224 4.64 -21.59 -16.71
N GLY A 225 5.33 -22.27 -17.63
CA GLY A 225 6.61 -21.83 -18.17
C GLY A 225 7.83 -22.04 -17.28
N TYR A 226 7.72 -22.89 -16.25
CA TYR A 226 8.82 -23.15 -15.31
C TYR A 226 8.94 -24.64 -14.96
N SER A 227 10.19 -25.08 -14.68
CA SER A 227 10.52 -26.44 -14.27
C SER A 227 11.20 -26.51 -12.90
N GLY A 228 11.30 -27.72 -12.35
CA GLY A 228 11.97 -28.00 -11.07
C GLY A 228 11.06 -27.87 -9.83
N PRO A 229 11.62 -28.10 -8.63
CA PRO A 229 10.87 -28.09 -7.38
C PRO A 229 10.10 -26.80 -7.14
N ARG A 230 9.00 -26.88 -6.40
CA ARG A 230 8.12 -25.74 -6.10
C ARG A 230 8.09 -25.47 -4.60
N MET A 231 8.24 -24.21 -4.19
CA MET A 231 7.92 -23.81 -2.83
C MET A 231 6.42 -24.01 -2.57
N THR A 232 6.09 -24.56 -1.41
CA THR A 232 4.71 -24.81 -0.99
C THR A 232 4.44 -24.16 0.34
N TYR A 233 3.35 -23.39 0.41
CA TYR A 233 2.83 -22.76 1.62
C TYR A 233 1.60 -23.55 2.08
N ASN A 234 1.77 -24.32 3.16
CA ASN A 234 0.67 -25.10 3.75
C ASN A 234 -0.20 -24.24 4.65
N VAL A 235 -1.49 -24.57 4.73
CA VAL A 235 -2.48 -23.93 5.59
C VAL A 235 -1.99 -23.80 7.04
N GLY A 236 -2.35 -22.71 7.69
CA GLY A 236 -2.01 -22.40 9.08
C GLY A 236 -1.16 -21.14 9.21
N THR A 237 -0.88 -20.74 10.44
CA THR A 237 0.00 -19.61 10.73
C THR A 237 1.44 -19.96 10.36
N ARG A 238 2.07 -19.13 9.56
CA ARG A 238 3.45 -19.31 9.08
C ARG A 238 4.24 -18.04 9.30
N HIS A 239 5.45 -18.22 9.82
CA HIS A 239 6.45 -17.15 9.79
C HIS A 239 7.08 -17.10 8.41
N LEU A 240 6.96 -15.98 7.71
CA LEU A 240 7.44 -15.79 6.36
C LEU A 240 8.51 -14.68 6.32
N THR A 241 9.65 -15.01 5.73
CA THR A 241 10.67 -14.00 5.35
C THR A 241 10.16 -13.11 4.22
N GLY A 242 10.87 -12.05 3.91
CA GLY A 242 10.45 -11.10 2.88
C GLY A 242 10.19 -11.73 1.52
N TRP A 243 11.09 -12.61 1.04
CA TRP A 243 10.87 -13.27 -0.24
C TRP A 243 9.71 -14.26 -0.22
N GLN A 244 9.53 -14.98 0.90
CA GLN A 244 8.43 -15.94 1.05
C GLN A 244 7.07 -15.23 1.08
N ALA A 245 6.98 -14.16 1.84
CA ALA A 245 5.77 -13.35 1.95
C ALA A 245 5.37 -12.74 0.61
N LEU A 246 6.34 -12.18 -0.13
CA LEU A 246 6.10 -11.63 -1.45
C LEU A 246 5.73 -12.72 -2.46
N ASP A 247 6.45 -13.86 -2.47
CA ASP A 247 6.15 -14.98 -3.36
C ASP A 247 4.74 -15.55 -3.10
N TYR A 248 4.38 -15.78 -1.83
CA TYR A 248 3.03 -16.19 -1.43
C TYR A 248 1.96 -15.21 -1.93
N ALA A 249 2.14 -13.92 -1.67
CA ALA A 249 1.15 -12.91 -2.02
C ALA A 249 0.98 -12.70 -3.53
N ARG A 250 1.97 -13.10 -4.35
CA ARG A 250 1.94 -12.93 -5.82
C ARG A 250 1.29 -14.08 -6.57
N GLN A 251 1.05 -15.23 -5.92
CA GLN A 251 0.51 -16.42 -6.61
C GLN A 251 -0.94 -16.18 -7.05
N ARG A 252 -1.22 -16.47 -8.33
CA ARG A 252 -2.54 -16.33 -8.95
C ARG A 252 -3.18 -17.67 -9.33
N TYR A 253 -2.35 -18.70 -9.52
CA TYR A 253 -2.82 -20.04 -9.87
C TYR A 253 -3.26 -20.80 -8.63
N THR A 254 -4.16 -20.17 -7.88
CA THR A 254 -4.80 -20.66 -6.66
C THR A 254 -6.30 -20.55 -6.81
N THR A 255 -7.07 -21.28 -6.02
CA THR A 255 -8.53 -21.12 -6.00
C THR A 255 -8.90 -19.65 -5.73
N GLY A 256 -9.76 -19.09 -6.59
CA GLY A 256 -10.15 -17.67 -6.53
C GLY A 256 -9.21 -16.70 -7.24
N GLY A 257 -8.11 -17.17 -7.84
CA GLY A 257 -7.25 -16.42 -8.77
C GLY A 257 -6.84 -15.02 -8.30
N GLU A 258 -7.18 -14.00 -9.08
CA GLU A 258 -6.84 -12.60 -8.81
C GLU A 258 -7.41 -12.08 -7.48
N TYR A 259 -8.63 -12.47 -7.11
CA TYR A 259 -9.29 -12.03 -5.87
C TYR A 259 -8.63 -12.64 -4.62
N THR A 260 -8.14 -13.87 -4.72
CA THR A 260 -7.30 -14.49 -3.68
C THR A 260 -5.96 -13.78 -3.56
N ARG A 261 -5.30 -13.46 -4.67
CA ARG A 261 -4.06 -12.68 -4.65
C ARG A 261 -4.24 -11.33 -3.94
N GLN A 262 -5.33 -10.62 -4.23
CA GLN A 262 -5.65 -9.36 -3.55
C GLN A 262 -5.90 -9.57 -2.04
N ARG A 263 -6.60 -10.66 -1.66
CA ARG A 263 -6.81 -11.02 -0.25
C ARG A 263 -5.47 -11.24 0.45
N HIS A 264 -4.56 -12.01 -0.15
CA HIS A 264 -3.23 -12.26 0.38
C HIS A 264 -2.42 -10.97 0.54
N HIS A 265 -2.49 -10.03 -0.40
CA HIS A 265 -1.85 -8.72 -0.25
C HIS A 265 -2.40 -7.94 0.94
N ARG A 266 -3.73 -7.89 1.14
CA ARG A 266 -4.34 -7.19 2.30
C ARG A 266 -3.96 -7.85 3.62
N GLN A 267 -3.98 -9.20 3.69
CA GLN A 267 -3.53 -9.95 4.86
C GLN A 267 -2.07 -9.64 5.19
N LEU A 268 -1.22 -9.59 4.18
CA LEU A 268 0.20 -9.27 4.34
C LEU A 268 0.40 -7.83 4.85
N MET A 269 -0.35 -6.85 4.35
CA MET A 269 -0.32 -5.48 4.88
C MET A 269 -0.71 -5.44 6.36
N LYS A 270 -1.75 -6.17 6.76
CA LYS A 270 -2.16 -6.27 8.16
C LYS A 270 -1.10 -6.97 9.03
N ALA A 271 -0.49 -8.05 8.53
CA ALA A 271 0.59 -8.76 9.23
C ALA A 271 1.82 -7.85 9.44
N MET A 272 2.20 -7.06 8.42
CA MET A 272 3.27 -6.08 8.53
C MET A 272 2.95 -5.01 9.59
N LEU A 273 1.73 -4.47 9.61
CA LEU A 273 1.31 -3.52 10.64
C LEU A 273 1.35 -4.17 12.03
N THR A 274 0.89 -5.41 12.15
CA THR A 274 0.93 -6.17 13.41
C THR A 274 2.35 -6.35 13.90
N LYS A 275 3.27 -6.73 13.01
CA LYS A 275 4.68 -6.93 13.33
C LYS A 275 5.38 -5.61 13.66
N ALA A 276 5.13 -4.55 12.90
CA ALA A 276 5.67 -3.22 13.15
C ALA A 276 5.25 -2.68 14.54
N LEU A 277 4.07 -3.03 15.01
CA LEU A 277 3.55 -2.64 16.33
C LEU A 277 3.83 -3.67 17.42
N SER A 278 4.63 -4.70 17.16
CA SER A 278 5.00 -5.70 18.15
C SER A 278 6.08 -5.18 19.11
N ARG A 279 6.13 -5.76 20.30
CA ARG A 279 7.05 -5.32 21.35
C ARG A 279 8.52 -5.45 20.93
N ASP A 280 8.87 -6.54 20.25
CA ASP A 280 10.25 -6.84 19.84
C ASP A 280 10.79 -5.85 18.80
N VAL A 281 9.91 -5.24 18.00
CA VAL A 281 10.28 -4.15 17.08
C VAL A 281 10.29 -2.81 17.84
N LEU A 282 9.31 -2.58 18.73
CA LEU A 282 9.12 -1.33 19.49
C LEU A 282 10.23 -1.02 20.49
N THR A 283 10.93 -2.03 20.95
CA THR A 283 11.96 -1.88 22.00
C THR A 283 13.38 -2.05 21.49
N ASP A 284 13.56 -2.32 20.19
CA ASP A 284 14.86 -2.53 19.57
C ASP A 284 15.23 -1.37 18.63
N PRO A 285 16.14 -0.46 19.03
CA PRO A 285 16.55 0.68 18.21
C PRO A 285 17.17 0.26 16.87
N ALA A 286 17.91 -0.86 16.82
CA ALA A 286 18.55 -1.32 15.60
C ALA A 286 17.51 -1.80 14.58
N LYS A 287 16.46 -2.48 15.03
CA LYS A 287 15.32 -2.83 14.16
C LYS A 287 14.60 -1.59 13.64
N PHE A 288 14.39 -0.59 14.50
CA PHE A 288 13.78 0.67 14.08
C PHE A 288 14.61 1.34 12.96
N ASP A 289 15.91 1.50 13.15
CA ASP A 289 16.80 2.10 12.16
C ASP A 289 16.81 1.27 10.85
N GLY A 290 16.80 -0.05 10.95
CA GLY A 290 16.69 -0.95 9.79
C GLY A 290 15.38 -0.78 9.03
N ILE A 291 14.25 -0.61 9.71
CA ILE A 291 12.94 -0.36 9.11
C ILE A 291 12.91 1.01 8.41
N VAL A 292 13.43 2.05 9.06
CA VAL A 292 13.51 3.41 8.48
C VAL A 292 14.36 3.38 7.21
N ALA A 293 15.51 2.74 7.24
CA ALA A 293 16.38 2.59 6.07
C ALA A 293 15.69 1.78 4.94
N ALA A 294 14.98 0.71 5.29
CA ALA A 294 14.23 -0.10 4.31
C ALA A 294 13.09 0.71 3.68
N LEU A 295 12.35 1.50 4.45
CA LEU A 295 11.31 2.41 3.94
C LEU A 295 11.93 3.44 2.99
N GLY A 296 12.99 4.11 3.40
CA GLY A 296 13.66 5.14 2.58
C GLY A 296 14.15 4.63 1.22
N ALA A 297 14.66 3.40 1.19
CA ALA A 297 15.14 2.78 -0.04
C ALA A 297 14.02 2.29 -0.99
N THR A 298 12.74 2.32 -0.57
CA THR A 298 11.72 1.49 -1.23
C THR A 298 10.34 2.12 -1.36
N LEU A 299 10.08 3.13 -0.56
CA LEU A 299 8.82 3.86 -0.50
C LEU A 299 9.03 5.27 -1.06
N THR A 300 8.21 5.66 -2.02
CA THR A 300 8.04 7.05 -2.41
C THR A 300 6.70 7.52 -1.87
N PHE A 301 6.69 8.66 -1.21
CA PHE A 301 5.52 9.18 -0.51
C PHE A 301 5.18 10.60 -0.97
N ASP A 302 3.88 10.91 -1.02
CA ASP A 302 3.36 12.24 -1.18
C ASP A 302 2.23 12.47 -0.17
N GLY A 303 2.48 13.33 0.79
CA GLY A 303 1.50 13.77 1.79
C GLY A 303 0.87 15.11 1.45
N ARG A 304 0.99 15.58 0.21
CA ARG A 304 0.48 16.90 -0.23
C ARG A 304 0.98 18.04 0.68
N GLY A 305 2.30 18.07 0.88
CA GLY A 305 2.97 19.04 1.75
C GLY A 305 3.07 18.60 3.22
N ARG A 306 2.38 17.51 3.63
CA ARG A 306 2.50 16.93 4.95
C ARG A 306 3.59 15.86 4.97
N LYS A 307 4.34 15.82 6.06
CA LYS A 307 5.41 14.83 6.27
C LYS A 307 4.86 13.46 6.67
N PRO A 308 5.58 12.37 6.39
CA PRO A 308 5.19 11.04 6.83
C PRO A 308 4.91 10.96 8.33
N THR A 309 5.74 11.60 9.15
CA THR A 309 5.60 11.61 10.63
C THR A 309 4.34 12.32 11.12
N GLU A 310 3.83 13.30 10.39
CA GLU A 310 2.56 13.94 10.72
C GLU A 310 1.38 12.97 10.58
N PHE A 311 1.37 12.15 9.51
CA PHE A 311 0.37 11.08 9.37
C PHE A 311 0.58 9.98 10.40
N LEU A 312 1.82 9.65 10.75
CA LEU A 312 2.08 8.69 11.82
C LEU A 312 1.45 9.16 13.13
N TYR A 313 1.59 10.44 13.48
CA TYR A 313 0.94 11.00 14.65
C TYR A 313 -0.59 10.97 14.53
N ALA A 314 -1.15 11.42 13.42
CA ALA A 314 -2.60 11.43 13.20
C ALA A 314 -3.21 10.01 13.31
N LEU A 315 -2.53 9.01 12.76
CA LEU A 315 -2.98 7.62 12.72
C LEU A 315 -2.57 6.79 13.95
N ARG A 316 -2.02 7.41 14.98
CA ARG A 316 -1.52 6.73 16.19
C ARG A 316 -2.54 5.83 16.91
N ASN A 317 -3.83 6.02 16.68
CA ASN A 317 -4.90 5.21 17.27
C ASN A 317 -5.28 4.00 16.41
N ILE A 318 -4.78 3.90 15.17
CA ILE A 318 -5.02 2.75 14.31
C ILE A 318 -4.24 1.55 14.83
N ARG A 319 -4.95 0.44 15.04
CA ARG A 319 -4.43 -0.84 15.51
C ARG A 319 -4.79 -1.93 14.50
N PRO A 320 -4.07 -3.07 14.49
CA PRO A 320 -4.46 -4.21 13.66
C PRO A 320 -5.90 -4.67 13.92
N ALA A 321 -6.41 -4.49 15.14
CA ALA A 321 -7.77 -4.88 15.52
C ALA A 321 -8.86 -4.00 14.89
N ASN A 322 -8.57 -2.72 14.64
CA ASN A 322 -9.50 -1.79 13.99
C ASN A 322 -9.11 -1.45 12.54
N LEU A 323 -8.23 -2.27 11.94
CA LEU A 323 -8.01 -2.32 10.50
C LEU A 323 -8.88 -3.41 9.87
N THR A 324 -9.91 -2.98 9.16
CA THR A 324 -10.83 -3.86 8.43
C THR A 324 -10.33 -4.07 7.01
N LEU A 325 -10.20 -5.35 6.60
CA LEU A 325 -9.80 -5.72 5.25
C LEU A 325 -11.05 -6.06 4.44
N THR A 326 -11.32 -5.34 3.35
CA THR A 326 -12.51 -5.55 2.51
C THR A 326 -12.12 -6.08 1.14
N GLY A 327 -12.76 -7.17 0.71
CA GLY A 327 -12.63 -7.75 -0.62
C GLY A 327 -13.88 -7.51 -1.44
N LEU A 328 -13.77 -6.82 -2.56
CA LEU A 328 -14.89 -6.62 -3.49
C LEU A 328 -14.90 -7.76 -4.50
N PRO A 329 -16.04 -8.48 -4.67
CA PRO A 329 -16.16 -9.55 -5.63
C PRO A 329 -16.26 -9.01 -7.06
N GLY A 330 -15.99 -9.88 -8.02
CA GLY A 330 -16.07 -9.60 -9.45
C GLY A 330 -15.60 -10.79 -10.27
N GLY A 331 -15.33 -10.56 -11.53
CA GLY A 331 -14.91 -11.63 -12.45
C GLY A 331 -14.31 -11.10 -13.75
N GLY A 332 -13.75 -12.05 -14.51
CA GLY A 332 -13.13 -11.77 -15.79
C GLY A 332 -14.13 -11.36 -16.87
N VAL A 333 -13.74 -10.41 -17.67
CA VAL A 333 -14.46 -9.98 -18.89
C VAL A 333 -13.79 -10.61 -20.08
N PHE A 334 -14.58 -11.30 -20.91
CA PHE A 334 -14.11 -11.98 -22.11
C PHE A 334 -14.86 -11.44 -23.34
N THR A 335 -14.15 -11.26 -24.45
CA THR A 335 -14.71 -10.87 -25.74
C THR A 335 -14.00 -11.65 -26.84
N GLY A 336 -14.74 -12.27 -27.75
CA GLY A 336 -14.18 -13.09 -28.82
C GLY A 336 -13.31 -14.26 -28.31
N GLY A 337 -13.62 -14.81 -27.13
CA GLY A 337 -12.85 -15.86 -26.48
C GLY A 337 -11.58 -15.40 -25.76
N GLY A 338 -11.22 -14.12 -25.86
CA GLY A 338 -10.03 -13.53 -25.23
C GLY A 338 -10.33 -12.78 -23.91
N TYR A 339 -9.49 -12.97 -22.91
CA TYR A 339 -9.55 -12.25 -21.63
C TYR A 339 -9.20 -10.75 -21.82
N GLN A 340 -10.13 -9.87 -21.49
CA GLN A 340 -9.96 -8.42 -21.62
C GLN A 340 -9.52 -7.76 -20.30
N GLY A 341 -9.96 -8.29 -19.18
CA GLY A 341 -9.69 -7.73 -17.86
C GLY A 341 -10.74 -8.17 -16.84
N GLU A 342 -10.82 -7.45 -15.73
CA GLU A 342 -11.73 -7.71 -14.63
C GLU A 342 -12.84 -6.65 -14.55
N ARG A 343 -13.97 -7.04 -13.97
CA ARG A 343 -15.07 -6.14 -13.60
C ARG A 343 -15.53 -6.50 -12.19
N LEU A 344 -15.68 -5.50 -11.33
CA LEU A 344 -16.28 -5.69 -10.01
C LEU A 344 -17.81 -5.82 -10.10
N ASP A 345 -18.40 -6.59 -9.20
CA ASP A 345 -19.85 -6.76 -9.08
C ASP A 345 -20.53 -5.46 -8.60
N ALA A 346 -21.84 -5.38 -8.78
CA ALA A 346 -22.63 -4.17 -8.49
C ALA A 346 -22.47 -3.65 -7.05
N VAL A 347 -22.15 -4.53 -6.09
CA VAL A 347 -21.93 -4.17 -4.69
C VAL A 347 -20.82 -3.13 -4.48
N GLN A 348 -19.88 -3.03 -5.42
CA GLN A 348 -18.84 -2.00 -5.39
C GLN A 348 -19.40 -0.57 -5.40
N LYS A 349 -20.55 -0.35 -6.02
CA LYS A 349 -21.21 0.99 -6.06
C LYS A 349 -21.60 1.45 -4.67
N THR A 350 -22.21 0.56 -3.88
CA THR A 350 -22.61 0.86 -2.50
C THR A 350 -21.40 0.96 -1.58
N TYR A 351 -20.33 0.15 -1.81
CA TYR A 351 -19.08 0.25 -1.09
C TYR A 351 -18.42 1.62 -1.26
N PHE A 352 -18.23 2.06 -2.50
CA PHE A 352 -17.59 3.37 -2.76
C PHE A 352 -18.50 4.55 -2.37
N ALA A 353 -19.83 4.40 -2.41
CA ALA A 353 -20.74 5.38 -1.84
C ALA A 353 -20.55 5.50 -0.32
N ALA A 354 -20.48 4.37 0.39
CA ALA A 354 -20.23 4.34 1.84
C ALA A 354 -18.86 4.90 2.21
N LEU A 355 -17.83 4.61 1.40
CA LEU A 355 -16.49 5.16 1.58
C LEU A 355 -16.51 6.69 1.49
N ARG A 356 -17.11 7.25 0.44
CA ARG A 356 -17.22 8.71 0.27
C ARG A 356 -18.05 9.40 1.34
N ALA A 357 -19.02 8.69 1.92
CA ALA A 357 -19.87 9.19 2.98
C ALA A 357 -19.33 8.92 4.40
N ASP A 358 -18.15 8.31 4.52
CA ASP A 358 -17.54 7.89 5.80
C ASP A 358 -18.48 6.98 6.64
N THR A 359 -19.15 6.04 5.97
CA THR A 359 -20.11 5.11 6.59
C THR A 359 -19.72 3.64 6.43
N LEU A 360 -18.42 3.37 6.16
CA LEU A 360 -17.91 1.99 5.97
C LEU A 360 -18.10 1.10 7.19
N ALA A 361 -18.15 1.66 8.41
CA ALA A 361 -18.43 0.90 9.62
C ALA A 361 -19.81 0.20 9.54
N ALA A 362 -20.84 0.92 9.13
CA ALA A 362 -22.18 0.36 8.96
C ALA A 362 -22.24 -0.58 7.75
N TRP A 363 -21.58 -0.19 6.64
CA TRP A 363 -21.56 -1.01 5.42
C TRP A 363 -20.88 -2.36 5.65
N THR A 364 -19.72 -2.42 6.30
CA THR A 364 -19.00 -3.67 6.58
C THR A 364 -19.76 -4.57 7.54
N LYS A 365 -20.47 -4.00 8.51
CA LYS A 365 -21.35 -4.73 9.42
C LYS A 365 -22.51 -5.42 8.67
N SER A 366 -23.06 -4.78 7.64
CA SER A 366 -24.13 -5.37 6.80
C SER A 366 -23.60 -6.32 5.72
N HIS A 367 -22.30 -6.33 5.45
CA HIS A 367 -21.65 -7.18 4.45
C HIS A 367 -20.50 -8.04 5.03
N PRO A 368 -20.73 -8.83 6.09
CA PRO A 368 -19.66 -9.54 6.82
C PRO A 368 -18.90 -10.54 5.93
N LYS A 369 -19.52 -11.09 4.89
CA LYS A 369 -18.88 -12.02 3.94
C LYS A 369 -17.80 -11.34 3.08
N LEU A 370 -17.82 -10.03 2.95
CA LEU A 370 -16.84 -9.25 2.18
C LEU A 370 -15.69 -8.71 3.06
N VAL A 371 -15.77 -8.96 4.37
CA VAL A 371 -14.72 -8.62 5.32
C VAL A 371 -13.80 -9.84 5.52
N ASN A 372 -12.52 -9.65 5.30
CA ASN A 372 -11.53 -10.70 5.58
C ASN A 372 -11.24 -10.69 7.10
N THR A 373 -11.62 -11.75 7.78
CA THR A 373 -11.44 -11.88 9.24
C THR A 373 -10.05 -12.36 9.64
N ARG A 374 -9.30 -12.97 8.69
CA ARG A 374 -7.95 -13.52 8.89
C ARG A 374 -7.02 -13.08 7.76
#